data_aee52e5ccc93250b14bec6df1e0e6386
#
_entry.id   aee52e5ccc93250b14bec6df1e0e6386
#
_cell.length_a   1.000
_cell.length_b   1.000
_cell.length_c   1.000
_cell.angle_alpha   90.00
_cell.angle_beta   90.00
_cell.angle_gamma   90.00
#
_symmetry.space_group_name_H-M   'P 1'
#
loop_
_entity.id
_entity.type
_entity.pdbx_description
1 polymer ?
#
loop_
_entity_poly.entity_id
_entity_poly.type
_entity_poly.pdbx_seq_one_letter_code
_entity_poly.pdbx_strand_id
1 'polypeptide(L)'
;MSRYSGLDLPPIAITRRDCERLERLAAAATEKFPTASAFLAREIERAHLIEQFDMLPNLVVMGSEVEFRDDVSGQTRRAQLVYPEQAGQGSKVSVLTPVGAALIGLSVGQSIEFQTPSGGWRALTVLSVRNAE
;
A
#
# COMPACT_ATOMS: atom_id res chain seq x y z
N MET A 1 -14.86 21.57 -3.82
CA MET A 1 -13.41 21.43 -3.93
C MET A 1 -12.98 20.03 -3.63
N SER A 2 -12.25 19.46 -4.51
CA SER A 2 -11.82 18.09 -4.35
C SER A 2 -10.52 18.01 -3.55
N ARG A 3 -10.52 17.17 -2.54
CA ARG A 3 -9.30 16.85 -1.81
C ARG A 3 -8.63 15.59 -2.33
N TYR A 4 -9.24 14.98 -3.32
CA TYR A 4 -8.82 13.68 -3.82
C TYR A 4 -8.13 13.83 -5.16
N SER A 5 -7.34 14.87 -5.26
CA SER A 5 -6.52 15.11 -6.43
C SER A 5 -5.29 14.22 -6.39
N GLY A 6 -4.89 13.70 -7.54
CA GLY A 6 -3.65 12.95 -7.63
C GLY A 6 -2.43 13.78 -7.25
N LEU A 7 -2.58 15.11 -7.26
CA LEU A 7 -1.48 16.00 -6.89
C LEU A 7 -1.22 16.01 -5.38
N ASP A 8 -2.19 15.52 -4.59
CA ASP A 8 -2.08 15.52 -3.13
C ASP A 8 -1.61 14.18 -2.58
N LEU A 9 -1.19 13.27 -3.44
CA LEU A 9 -0.70 11.98 -2.96
C LEU A 9 0.64 12.15 -2.26
N PRO A 10 0.83 11.44 -1.12
CA PRO A 10 2.10 11.56 -0.41
C PRO A 10 3.23 10.92 -1.19
N PRO A 11 4.45 11.40 -1.02
CA PRO A 11 5.60 10.72 -1.62
C PRO A 11 5.79 9.37 -0.96
N ILE A 12 6.03 8.35 -1.77
CA ILE A 12 6.26 7.00 -1.27
C ILE A 12 7.58 6.47 -1.80
N ALA A 13 8.09 5.43 -1.14
CA ALA A 13 9.34 4.78 -1.53
C ALA A 13 9.13 3.28 -1.56
N ILE A 14 9.68 2.64 -2.58
CA ILE A 14 9.60 1.18 -2.72
C ILE A 14 11.01 0.69 -3.00
N THR A 15 11.39 -0.44 -2.36
CA THR A 15 12.70 -1.01 -2.63
C THR A 15 12.72 -1.57 -4.04
N ARG A 16 13.92 -1.55 -4.65
CA ARG A 16 14.08 -2.09 -6.00
C ARG A 16 13.65 -3.55 -6.06
N ARG A 17 13.97 -4.32 -5.05
CA ARG A 17 13.58 -5.72 -4.98
C ARG A 17 12.07 -5.90 -5.00
N ASP A 18 11.36 -5.15 -4.16
CA ASP A 18 9.90 -5.23 -4.14
C ASP A 18 9.31 -4.70 -5.42
N CYS A 19 9.89 -3.64 -5.97
CA CYS A 19 9.37 -3.02 -7.18
C CYS A 19 9.28 -4.02 -8.33
N GLU A 20 10.34 -4.79 -8.55
CA GLU A 20 10.35 -5.75 -9.65
C GLU A 20 9.25 -6.80 -9.49
N ARG A 21 9.11 -7.33 -8.29
CA ARG A 21 8.08 -8.34 -8.04
C ARG A 21 6.69 -7.76 -8.13
N LEU A 22 6.50 -6.55 -7.61
CA LEU A 22 5.20 -5.90 -7.63
C LEU A 22 4.79 -5.54 -9.06
N GLU A 23 5.73 -5.14 -9.90
CA GLU A 23 5.43 -4.87 -11.31
C GLU A 23 4.90 -6.11 -12.01
N ARG A 24 5.54 -7.25 -11.78
CA ARG A 24 5.07 -8.50 -12.39
C ARG A 24 3.70 -8.89 -11.86
N LEU A 25 3.48 -8.68 -10.57
CA LEU A 25 2.20 -8.99 -9.95
C LEU A 25 1.08 -8.13 -10.55
N ALA A 26 1.32 -6.83 -10.66
CA ALA A 26 0.30 -5.93 -11.20
C ALA A 26 -0.04 -6.31 -12.64
N ALA A 27 0.97 -6.60 -13.44
CA ALA A 27 0.75 -7.00 -14.83
C ALA A 27 -0.04 -8.30 -14.92
N ALA A 28 0.27 -9.27 -14.08
CA ALA A 28 -0.40 -10.57 -14.11
C ALA A 28 -1.83 -10.50 -13.60
N ALA A 29 -2.16 -9.50 -12.79
CA ALA A 29 -3.47 -9.40 -12.16
C ALA A 29 -4.45 -8.50 -12.92
N THR A 30 -4.06 -7.98 -14.07
CA THR A 30 -4.84 -6.96 -14.78
C THR A 30 -6.25 -7.44 -15.11
N GLU A 31 -6.41 -8.68 -15.52
CA GLU A 31 -7.73 -9.18 -15.91
C GLU A 31 -8.59 -9.54 -14.71
N LYS A 32 -7.99 -10.16 -13.70
CA LYS A 32 -8.75 -10.66 -12.56
C LYS A 32 -9.07 -9.59 -11.55
N PHE A 33 -8.15 -8.64 -11.36
CA PHE A 33 -8.30 -7.58 -10.36
C PHE A 33 -7.95 -6.24 -10.99
N PRO A 34 -8.74 -5.77 -11.95
CA PRO A 34 -8.35 -4.58 -12.73
C PRO A 34 -8.19 -3.33 -11.89
N THR A 35 -9.07 -3.10 -10.92
CA THR A 35 -8.99 -1.90 -10.09
C THR A 35 -7.76 -1.92 -9.20
N ALA A 36 -7.54 -3.04 -8.50
CA ALA A 36 -6.38 -3.17 -7.62
C ALA A 36 -5.09 -3.16 -8.41
N SER A 37 -5.08 -3.83 -9.56
CA SER A 37 -3.90 -3.88 -10.41
C SER A 37 -3.52 -2.49 -10.92
N ALA A 38 -4.50 -1.73 -11.38
CA ALA A 38 -4.25 -0.38 -11.89
C ALA A 38 -3.76 0.55 -10.78
N PHE A 39 -4.36 0.44 -9.60
CA PHE A 39 -3.95 1.25 -8.47
C PHE A 39 -2.51 0.92 -8.06
N LEU A 40 -2.22 -0.36 -7.95
CA LEU A 40 -0.87 -0.78 -7.59
C LEU A 40 0.16 -0.31 -8.62
N ALA A 41 -0.17 -0.46 -9.89
CA ALA A 41 0.74 0.00 -10.96
C ALA A 41 1.01 1.49 -10.85
N ARG A 42 0.00 2.29 -10.54
CA ARG A 42 0.18 3.72 -10.37
C ARG A 42 1.11 4.02 -9.19
N GLU A 43 0.93 3.30 -8.08
CA GLU A 43 1.76 3.54 -6.91
C GLU A 43 3.22 3.15 -7.18
N ILE A 44 3.43 2.05 -7.89
CA ILE A 44 4.79 1.65 -8.27
C ILE A 44 5.44 2.71 -9.16
N GLU A 45 4.69 3.21 -10.12
CA GLU A 45 5.24 4.15 -11.11
C GLU A 45 5.67 5.45 -10.45
N ARG A 46 4.91 5.92 -9.46
CA ARG A 46 5.22 7.20 -8.82
C ARG A 46 6.16 7.07 -7.63
N ALA A 47 6.52 5.84 -7.25
CA ALA A 47 7.34 5.61 -6.06
C ALA A 47 8.78 6.01 -6.29
N HIS A 48 9.42 6.48 -5.22
CA HIS A 48 10.85 6.70 -5.20
C HIS A 48 11.53 5.36 -4.98
N LEU A 49 12.43 4.98 -5.88
CA LEU A 49 13.06 3.68 -5.83
C LEU A 49 14.28 3.73 -4.92
N ILE A 50 14.32 2.84 -3.93
CA ILE A 50 15.45 2.80 -3.00
C ILE A 50 16.04 1.39 -2.97
N GLU A 51 17.28 1.31 -2.51
CA GLU A 51 17.93 0.02 -2.34
C GLU A 51 17.49 -0.61 -1.02
N GLN A 52 17.61 -1.93 -0.93
CA GLN A 52 17.14 -2.66 0.23
C GLN A 52 17.86 -2.20 1.51
N PHE A 53 19.14 -1.96 1.43
CA PHE A 53 19.90 -1.57 2.61
C PHE A 53 19.72 -0.10 3.01
N ASP A 54 19.04 0.67 2.17
CA ASP A 54 18.70 2.06 2.48
C ASP A 54 17.31 2.18 3.08
N MET A 55 16.70 1.05 3.44
CA MET A 55 15.34 1.02 3.93
C MET A 55 15.22 1.74 5.25
N LEU A 56 14.21 2.60 5.33
CA LEU A 56 13.96 3.37 6.55
C LEU A 56 13.08 2.56 7.49
N PRO A 57 13.32 2.69 8.81
CA PRO A 57 12.58 1.86 9.78
C PRO A 57 11.07 2.12 9.80
N ASN A 58 10.64 3.31 9.36
CA ASN A 58 9.22 3.66 9.41
C ASN A 58 8.51 3.47 8.07
N LEU A 59 9.15 2.77 7.15
CA LEU A 59 8.63 2.58 5.80
C LEU A 59 7.86 1.27 5.70
N VAL A 60 6.68 1.33 5.09
CA VAL A 60 5.90 0.12 4.81
C VAL A 60 6.50 -0.58 3.59
N VAL A 61 7.01 -1.77 3.81
CA VAL A 61 7.51 -2.64 2.73
C VAL A 61 6.72 -3.93 2.75
N MET A 62 6.93 -4.79 1.75
CA MET A 62 6.27 -6.08 1.77
C MET A 62 6.70 -6.84 3.02
N GLY A 63 5.72 -7.42 3.72
CA GLY A 63 5.95 -8.13 4.97
C GLY A 63 5.82 -7.27 6.22
N SER A 64 5.71 -5.97 6.09
CA SER A 64 5.57 -5.08 7.24
C SER A 64 4.30 -5.37 8.02
N GLU A 65 4.38 -5.28 9.35
CA GLU A 65 3.21 -5.19 10.19
C GLU A 65 2.88 -3.72 10.38
N VAL A 66 1.66 -3.34 10.02
CA VAL A 66 1.27 -1.94 9.95
C VAL A 66 0.06 -1.71 10.83
N GLU A 67 0.15 -0.68 11.65
CA GLU A 67 -1.03 -0.17 12.35
C GLU A 67 -1.46 1.09 11.62
N PHE A 68 -2.71 1.14 11.19
CA PHE A 68 -3.21 2.27 10.43
C PHE A 68 -4.63 2.60 10.87
N ARG A 69 -4.99 3.84 10.67
CA ARG A 69 -6.33 4.33 11.00
C ARG A 69 -7.11 4.52 9.72
N ASP A 70 -8.34 4.00 9.70
CA ASP A 70 -9.30 4.31 8.66
C ASP A 70 -9.83 5.71 8.98
N ASP A 71 -9.51 6.68 8.14
CA ASP A 71 -9.85 8.06 8.45
C ASP A 71 -11.31 8.40 8.22
N VAL A 72 -12.07 7.50 7.59
CA VAL A 72 -13.51 7.67 7.44
C VAL A 72 -14.24 7.23 8.70
N SER A 73 -13.91 6.05 9.21
CA SER A 73 -14.57 5.50 10.39
C SER A 73 -13.88 5.87 11.70
N GLY A 74 -12.61 6.24 11.64
CA GLY A 74 -11.80 6.49 12.82
C GLY A 74 -11.26 5.24 13.48
N GLN A 75 -11.55 4.07 12.93
CA GLN A 75 -11.11 2.81 13.52
C GLN A 75 -9.65 2.54 13.19
N THR A 76 -8.95 1.99 14.17
CA THR A 76 -7.57 1.58 14.00
C THR A 76 -7.51 0.09 13.72
N ARG A 77 -6.68 -0.30 12.76
CA ARG A 77 -6.50 -1.70 12.38
C ARG A 77 -5.01 -2.02 12.35
N ARG A 78 -4.72 -3.29 12.54
CA ARG A 78 -3.35 -3.79 12.43
C ARG A 78 -3.35 -4.97 11.48
N ALA A 79 -2.42 -4.97 10.52
CA ALA A 79 -2.34 -6.04 9.54
C ALA A 79 -0.93 -6.15 9.01
N GLN A 80 -0.59 -7.35 8.52
CA GLN A 80 0.65 -7.58 7.81
C GLN A 80 0.41 -7.47 6.32
N LEU A 81 1.21 -6.67 5.63
CA LEU A 81 1.11 -6.50 4.19
C LEU A 81 1.84 -7.65 3.50
N VAL A 82 1.11 -8.42 2.70
CA VAL A 82 1.67 -9.65 2.11
C VAL A 82 1.33 -9.72 0.63
N TYR A 83 1.99 -10.63 -0.06
CA TYR A 83 1.63 -11.00 -1.43
C TYR A 83 0.37 -11.86 -1.40
N PRO A 84 -0.39 -11.90 -2.53
CA PRO A 84 -1.69 -12.61 -2.52
C PRO A 84 -1.62 -14.07 -2.07
N GLU A 85 -0.55 -14.77 -2.42
CA GLU A 85 -0.44 -16.17 -2.05
C GLU A 85 -0.22 -16.38 -0.56
N GLN A 86 0.13 -15.33 0.17
CA GLN A 86 0.35 -15.40 1.60
C GLN A 86 -0.87 -14.92 2.39
N ALA A 87 -1.82 -14.28 1.72
CA ALA A 87 -3.03 -13.84 2.38
C ALA A 87 -3.91 -15.04 2.65
N GLY A 88 -4.38 -15.16 3.85
CA GLY A 88 -5.21 -16.29 4.21
C GLY A 88 -5.79 -16.02 5.57
N GLN A 89 -5.21 -16.60 6.58
CA GLN A 89 -5.71 -16.45 7.92
C GLN A 89 -4.97 -15.36 8.66
N GLY A 90 -5.62 -14.85 9.70
CA GLY A 90 -5.03 -13.86 10.56
C GLY A 90 -5.18 -12.46 9.98
N SER A 91 -4.45 -11.54 10.57
CA SER A 91 -4.54 -10.13 10.20
C SER A 91 -3.56 -9.85 9.07
N LYS A 92 -3.89 -10.35 7.89
CA LYS A 92 -3.06 -10.17 6.70
C LYS A 92 -3.87 -9.44 5.63
N VAL A 93 -3.19 -8.56 4.91
CA VAL A 93 -3.79 -7.78 3.83
C VAL A 93 -2.93 -7.98 2.59
N SER A 94 -3.55 -8.47 1.52
CA SER A 94 -2.85 -8.61 0.26
C SER A 94 -2.59 -7.24 -0.37
N VAL A 95 -1.42 -7.10 -0.96
CA VAL A 95 -1.08 -5.86 -1.68
C VAL A 95 -1.97 -5.65 -2.90
N LEU A 96 -2.67 -6.69 -3.35
CA LEU A 96 -3.62 -6.59 -4.46
C LEU A 96 -5.03 -6.20 -4.02
N THR A 97 -5.16 -5.61 -2.84
CA THR A 97 -6.43 -5.03 -2.39
C THR A 97 -6.29 -3.52 -2.36
N PRO A 98 -7.39 -2.78 -2.36
CA PRO A 98 -7.29 -1.32 -2.27
C PRO A 98 -6.50 -0.85 -1.05
N VAL A 99 -6.74 -1.47 0.11
CA VAL A 99 -6.01 -1.10 1.32
C VAL A 99 -4.54 -1.46 1.20
N GLY A 100 -4.24 -2.66 0.70
CA GLY A 100 -2.85 -3.09 0.57
C GLY A 100 -2.06 -2.24 -0.40
N ALA A 101 -2.66 -1.92 -1.55
CA ALA A 101 -1.99 -1.06 -2.53
C ALA A 101 -1.81 0.35 -1.99
N ALA A 102 -2.71 0.80 -1.13
CA ALA A 102 -2.59 2.12 -0.51
C ALA A 102 -1.47 2.16 0.52
N LEU A 103 -1.22 1.04 1.21
CA LEU A 103 -0.22 0.98 2.27
C LEU A 103 1.21 0.94 1.77
N ILE A 104 1.45 0.25 0.64
CA ILE A 104 2.83 0.03 0.19
C ILE A 104 3.56 1.35 -0.03
N GLY A 105 4.73 1.46 0.55
CA GLY A 105 5.58 2.63 0.34
C GLY A 105 5.29 3.82 1.22
N LEU A 106 4.23 3.78 2.04
CA LEU A 106 3.97 4.86 2.97
C LEU A 106 4.92 4.81 4.16
N SER A 107 5.13 5.96 4.76
CA SER A 107 5.87 6.07 6.01
C SER A 107 4.93 6.45 7.14
N VAL A 108 5.36 6.19 8.37
CA VAL A 108 4.58 6.56 9.54
C VAL A 108 4.22 8.03 9.47
N GLY A 109 2.94 8.33 9.71
CA GLY A 109 2.42 9.69 9.70
C GLY A 109 1.86 10.12 8.37
N GLN A 110 2.10 9.37 7.30
CA GLN A 110 1.54 9.74 6.00
C GLN A 110 0.13 9.20 5.85
N SER A 111 -0.67 9.95 5.09
CA SER A 111 -2.05 9.60 4.79
C SER A 111 -2.21 9.49 3.29
N ILE A 112 -3.09 8.60 2.85
CA ILE A 112 -3.39 8.45 1.43
C ILE A 112 -4.88 8.26 1.25
N GLU A 113 -5.40 8.86 0.17
CA GLU A 113 -6.78 8.66 -0.25
C GLU A 113 -6.80 7.66 -1.39
N PHE A 114 -7.79 6.79 -1.38
CA PHE A 114 -7.88 5.76 -2.41
C PHE A 114 -9.34 5.43 -2.68
N GLN A 115 -9.57 4.90 -3.88
CA GLN A 115 -10.92 4.58 -4.33
C GLN A 115 -11.17 3.08 -4.19
N THR A 116 -12.34 2.73 -3.67
CA THR A 116 -12.73 1.33 -3.58
C THR A 116 -13.28 0.87 -4.91
N PRO A 117 -13.39 -0.45 -5.12
CA PRO A 117 -13.96 -0.96 -6.38
C PRO A 117 -15.36 -0.48 -6.66
N SER A 118 -16.14 -0.17 -5.62
CA SER A 118 -17.50 0.34 -5.79
C SER A 118 -17.53 1.82 -6.14
N GLY A 119 -16.37 2.48 -6.20
CA GLY A 119 -16.27 3.87 -6.57
C GLY A 119 -16.21 4.84 -5.40
N GLY A 120 -16.42 4.36 -4.18
CA GLY A 120 -16.35 5.22 -3.01
C GLY A 120 -14.92 5.61 -2.67
N TRP A 121 -14.77 6.72 -1.94
CA TRP A 121 -13.47 7.19 -1.52
C TRP A 121 -13.23 6.86 -0.06
N ARG A 122 -12.03 6.44 0.24
CA ARG A 122 -11.58 6.18 1.60
C ARG A 122 -10.21 6.80 1.80
N ALA A 123 -9.81 6.89 3.06
CA ALA A 123 -8.50 7.43 3.39
C ALA A 123 -7.96 6.67 4.59
N LEU A 124 -6.65 6.54 4.66
CA LEU A 124 -6.01 5.93 5.82
C LEU A 124 -4.74 6.68 6.17
N THR A 125 -4.33 6.52 7.42
CA THR A 125 -3.09 7.11 7.94
C THR A 125 -2.29 6.01 8.62
N VAL A 126 -1.01 5.92 8.29
CA VAL A 126 -0.12 4.93 8.91
C VAL A 126 0.29 5.45 10.28
N LEU A 127 0.04 4.65 11.30
CA LEU A 127 0.34 5.02 12.68
C LEU A 127 1.64 4.41 13.18
N SER A 128 1.91 3.16 12.81
CA SER A 128 3.17 2.52 13.19
C SER A 128 3.50 1.42 12.19
N VAL A 129 4.77 1.12 12.08
CA VAL A 129 5.27 0.09 11.18
C VAL A 129 6.31 -0.74 11.93
N ARG A 130 6.20 -2.05 11.80
CA ARG A 130 7.21 -2.97 12.31
C ARG A 130 7.64 -3.88 11.17
N ASN A 131 8.91 -3.81 10.85
CA ASN A 131 9.46 -4.60 9.75
C ASN A 131 10.18 -5.81 10.31
N ALA A 132 10.02 -6.93 9.61
CA ALA A 132 10.75 -8.14 9.95
C ALA A 132 12.21 -7.95 9.61
N GLU A 133 13.05 -8.60 10.37
CA GLU A 133 14.49 -8.56 10.16
C GLU A 133 14.87 -9.25 8.90
#